data_f6dde6a233ea2172234c2b0eca0da706
#
_entry.id   f6dde6a233ea2172234c2b0eca0da706
#
_cell.length_a   1.000
_cell.length_b   1.000
_cell.length_c   1.000
_cell.angle_alpha   90.00
_cell.angle_beta   90.00
_cell.angle_gamma   90.00
#
_symmetry.space_group_name_H-M   'P 1'
#
loop_
_entity.id
_entity.type
_entity.pdbx_description
1 polymer ?
#
loop_
_entity_poly.entity_id
_entity_poly.type
_entity_poly.pdbx_seq_one_letter_code
_entity_poly.pdbx_strand_id
1 'polypeptide(L)'
;MINVIIYLCMALMPMGGPTIEEIIFDPPVIQTTLVEPQAVYFNQTINLVYANPESATVSVYTEQGILIDLTSVSAFGQVDIDTSDWARGTYYIQVQSASATYQGVFNYVPDNERAPSN
;
A
#
# COMPACT_ATOMS: atom_id res chain seq x y z
N MET A 1 8.55 11.67 -8.25
CA MET A 1 9.13 11.38 -9.57
C MET A 1 8.86 9.96 -10.00
N ILE A 2 9.22 8.99 -9.17
CA ILE A 2 8.96 7.59 -9.51
C ILE A 2 7.47 7.34 -9.70
N ASN A 3 6.64 7.98 -8.89
CA ASN A 3 5.21 7.79 -8.99
C ASN A 3 4.67 8.21 -10.35
N VAL A 4 5.26 9.21 -10.96
CA VAL A 4 4.84 9.67 -12.27
C VAL A 4 5.04 8.58 -13.31
N ILE A 5 6.16 7.88 -13.22
CA ILE A 5 6.46 6.81 -14.17
C ILE A 5 5.47 5.66 -14.00
N ILE A 6 5.21 5.26 -12.77
CA ILE A 6 4.28 4.18 -12.48
C ILE A 6 2.89 4.54 -12.96
N TYR A 7 2.49 5.77 -12.70
CA TYR A 7 1.18 6.25 -13.10
C TYR A 7 1.03 6.21 -14.62
N LEU A 8 2.08 6.61 -15.32
CA LEU A 8 2.05 6.59 -16.77
C LEU A 8 1.91 5.18 -17.31
N CYS A 9 2.59 4.22 -16.69
CA CYS A 9 2.47 2.83 -17.11
C CYS A 9 1.06 2.32 -16.91
N MET A 10 0.42 2.69 -15.82
CA MET A 10 -0.94 2.27 -15.57
C MET A 10 -1.90 2.85 -16.60
N ALA A 11 -1.66 4.10 -17.00
CA ALA A 11 -2.51 4.74 -17.99
C ALA A 11 -2.41 4.06 -19.36
N LEU A 12 -1.31 3.39 -19.61
CA LEU A 12 -1.08 2.72 -20.88
C LEU A 12 -1.49 1.25 -20.88
N MET A 13 -1.92 0.74 -19.74
CA MET A 13 -2.28 -0.67 -19.66
C MET A 13 -3.58 -0.93 -20.40
N PRO A 14 -3.66 -2.08 -21.06
CA PRO A 14 -4.89 -2.41 -21.79
C PRO A 14 -6.05 -2.64 -20.84
N MET A 15 -7.23 -2.47 -21.37
CA MET A 15 -8.45 -2.76 -20.62
C MET A 15 -8.60 -4.26 -20.47
N GLY A 16 -9.34 -4.63 -19.43
CA GLY A 16 -9.63 -6.05 -19.19
C GLY A 16 -8.60 -6.70 -18.32
N GLY A 17 -8.98 -7.20 -17.19
CA GLY A 17 -8.09 -7.80 -16.23
C GLY A 17 -8.00 -6.96 -14.97
N PRO A 18 -7.35 -7.50 -13.94
CA PRO A 18 -7.21 -6.77 -12.67
C PRO A 18 -6.44 -5.47 -12.88
N THR A 19 -6.86 -4.45 -12.17
CA THR A 19 -6.20 -3.16 -12.21
C THR A 19 -5.12 -3.12 -11.13
N ILE A 20 -3.96 -2.58 -11.49
CA ILE A 20 -2.90 -2.33 -10.54
C ILE A 20 -3.14 -0.95 -9.94
N GLU A 21 -3.15 -0.91 -8.62
CA GLU A 21 -3.46 0.32 -7.92
C GLU A 21 -2.31 0.64 -6.97
N GLU A 22 -1.76 1.84 -7.11
CA GLU A 22 -0.64 2.27 -6.27
C GLU A 22 -1.18 2.96 -5.03
N ILE A 23 -0.61 2.62 -3.88
CA ILE A 23 -0.95 3.24 -2.61
C ILE A 23 0.11 4.28 -2.32
N ILE A 24 -0.32 5.54 -2.16
CA ILE A 24 0.58 6.66 -1.95
C ILE A 24 0.69 6.93 -0.46
N PHE A 25 1.90 7.05 0.02
CA PHE A 25 2.15 7.36 1.42
C PHE A 25 2.48 8.84 1.56
N ASP A 26 1.93 9.44 2.61
CA ASP A 26 2.25 10.82 2.94
C ASP A 26 3.68 10.90 3.42
N PRO A 27 4.41 11.95 3.05
CA PRO A 27 5.76 12.12 3.55
C PRO A 27 5.75 12.39 5.06
N PRO A 28 6.81 11.98 5.77
CA PRO A 28 6.88 12.24 7.21
C PRO A 28 7.04 13.73 7.47
N VAL A 29 6.60 14.15 8.66
CA VAL A 29 6.73 15.55 9.05
C VAL A 29 8.19 15.93 9.20
N ILE A 30 8.99 15.03 9.76
CA ILE A 30 10.41 15.27 9.97
C ILE A 30 11.16 14.85 8.71
N GLN A 31 12.03 15.71 8.23
CA GLN A 31 12.84 15.36 7.07
C GLN A 31 13.79 14.23 7.42
N THR A 32 13.90 13.29 6.49
CA THR A 32 14.73 12.13 6.68
C THR A 32 15.31 11.71 5.34
N THR A 33 16.41 11.00 5.37
CA THR A 33 17.00 10.42 4.18
C THR A 33 16.38 9.07 3.84
N LEU A 34 15.44 8.61 4.62
CA LEU A 34 14.78 7.33 4.37
C LEU A 34 13.91 7.40 3.14
N VAL A 35 13.77 6.25 2.49
CA VAL A 35 12.97 6.13 1.29
C VAL A 35 11.54 5.80 1.67
N GLU A 36 10.60 6.49 1.04
CA GLU A 36 9.19 6.24 1.25
C GLU A 36 8.84 4.82 0.82
N PRO A 37 8.07 4.07 1.61
CA PRO A 37 7.67 2.74 1.19
C PRO A 37 6.76 2.81 -0.02
N GLN A 38 6.72 1.74 -0.78
CA GLN A 38 5.87 1.64 -1.96
C GLN A 38 4.97 0.44 -1.83
N ALA A 39 3.71 0.62 -2.13
CA ALA A 39 2.75 -0.46 -2.02
C ALA A 39 1.83 -0.46 -3.23
N VAL A 40 1.53 -1.65 -3.70
CA VAL A 40 0.71 -1.84 -4.88
C VAL A 40 -0.34 -2.91 -4.56
N TYR A 41 -1.59 -2.63 -4.89
CA TYR A 41 -2.66 -3.59 -4.76
C TYR A 41 -2.89 -4.28 -6.10
N PHE A 42 -2.88 -5.60 -6.08
CA PHE A 42 -3.16 -6.38 -7.26
C PHE A 42 -3.67 -7.74 -6.84
N ASN A 43 -4.79 -8.17 -7.41
CA ASN A 43 -5.30 -9.52 -7.21
C ASN A 43 -5.49 -9.85 -5.73
N GLN A 44 -6.17 -8.97 -5.01
CA GLN A 44 -6.53 -9.14 -3.60
C GLN A 44 -5.33 -9.21 -2.67
N THR A 45 -4.20 -8.66 -3.10
CA THR A 45 -3.00 -8.64 -2.29
C THR A 45 -2.34 -7.27 -2.38
N ILE A 46 -1.92 -6.74 -1.25
CA ILE A 46 -1.10 -5.54 -1.22
C ILE A 46 0.34 -5.98 -1.07
N ASN A 47 1.17 -5.64 -2.05
CA ASN A 47 2.60 -5.90 -1.96
C ASN A 47 3.28 -4.61 -1.54
N LEU A 48 3.92 -4.62 -0.39
CA LEU A 48 4.59 -3.47 0.16
C LEU A 48 6.09 -3.70 0.11
N VAL A 49 6.80 -2.79 -0.54
CA VAL A 49 8.25 -2.85 -0.67
C VAL A 49 8.86 -1.76 0.19
N TYR A 50 9.80 -2.15 1.02
CA TYR A 50 10.43 -1.27 1.98
C TYR A 50 11.93 -1.25 1.72
N ALA A 51 12.48 -0.07 1.42
CA ALA A 51 13.86 0.04 0.95
C ALA A 51 14.69 0.89 1.88
N ASN A 52 14.60 0.61 3.18
CA ASN A 52 15.37 1.33 4.18
C ASN A 52 16.19 0.35 5.01
N PRO A 53 17.27 0.83 5.65
CA PRO A 53 18.19 -0.07 6.36
C PRO A 53 17.72 -0.51 7.73
N GLU A 54 16.55 -0.10 8.16
CA GLU A 54 16.02 -0.53 9.46
C GLU A 54 14.66 -1.18 9.24
N SER A 55 14.32 -2.14 10.10
CA SER A 55 13.04 -2.81 9.97
C SER A 55 11.90 -1.88 10.35
N ALA A 56 10.69 -2.26 9.98
CA ALA A 56 9.51 -1.46 10.26
C ALA A 56 8.34 -2.36 10.62
N THR A 57 7.36 -1.77 11.27
CA THR A 57 6.10 -2.42 11.59
C THR A 57 5.04 -1.88 10.64
N VAL A 58 4.29 -2.80 10.03
CA VAL A 58 3.21 -2.44 9.12
C VAL A 58 1.89 -2.74 9.81
N SER A 59 1.08 -1.71 9.98
CA SER A 59 -0.22 -1.82 10.64
C SER A 59 -1.30 -1.39 9.67
N VAL A 60 -2.43 -2.09 9.69
CA VAL A 60 -3.58 -1.74 8.86
C VAL A 60 -4.76 -1.49 9.77
N TYR A 61 -5.41 -0.35 9.57
CA TYR A 61 -6.56 0.06 10.36
C TYR A 61 -7.75 0.29 9.47
N THR A 62 -8.94 0.01 10.01
CA THR A 62 -10.18 0.37 9.32
C THR A 62 -10.41 1.87 9.44
N GLU A 63 -11.43 2.34 8.74
CA GLU A 63 -11.82 3.75 8.80
C GLU A 63 -12.19 4.15 10.22
N GLN A 64 -12.66 3.22 11.03
CA GLN A 64 -13.02 3.49 12.42
C GLN A 64 -11.84 3.40 13.37
N GLY A 65 -10.66 3.14 12.85
CA GLY A 65 -9.46 3.06 13.68
C GLY A 65 -9.20 1.70 14.29
N ILE A 66 -9.86 0.68 13.81
CA ILE A 66 -9.69 -0.69 14.34
C ILE A 66 -8.53 -1.36 13.62
N LEU A 67 -7.57 -1.86 14.40
CA LEU A 67 -6.43 -2.58 13.84
C LEU A 67 -6.88 -3.94 13.33
N ILE A 68 -6.63 -4.23 12.06
CA ILE A 68 -7.01 -5.50 11.47
C ILE A 68 -5.83 -6.33 10.98
N ASP A 69 -4.66 -5.73 10.89
CA ASP A 69 -3.47 -6.47 10.48
C ASP A 69 -2.24 -5.81 11.06
N LEU A 70 -1.30 -6.63 11.50
CA LEU A 70 -0.05 -6.16 12.09
C LEU A 70 1.04 -7.12 11.67
N THR A 71 2.03 -6.60 10.94
CA THR A 71 3.12 -7.43 10.48
C THR A 71 4.41 -6.62 10.50
N SER A 72 5.52 -7.29 10.23
CA SER A 72 6.82 -6.64 10.22
C SER A 72 7.44 -6.80 8.85
N VAL A 73 8.22 -5.80 8.46
CA VAL A 73 9.01 -5.89 7.24
C VAL A 73 10.46 -5.67 7.62
N SER A 74 11.33 -6.50 7.05
CA SER A 74 12.76 -6.41 7.30
C SER A 74 13.35 -5.24 6.54
N ALA A 75 14.54 -4.83 6.97
CA ALA A 75 15.31 -3.85 6.19
C ALA A 75 15.42 -4.33 4.75
N PHE A 76 15.15 -3.43 3.81
CA PHE A 76 15.18 -3.72 2.37
C PHE A 76 14.33 -4.91 1.99
N GLY A 77 13.24 -5.13 2.71
CA GLY A 77 12.39 -6.29 2.48
C GLY A 77 11.06 -5.92 1.85
N GLN A 78 10.20 -6.92 1.79
CA GLN A 78 8.85 -6.70 1.29
C GLN A 78 7.91 -7.63 2.04
N VAL A 79 6.63 -7.28 2.00
CA VAL A 79 5.60 -8.08 2.66
C VAL A 79 4.34 -8.01 1.82
N ASP A 80 3.61 -9.12 1.82
CA ASP A 80 2.33 -9.21 1.15
C ASP A 80 1.22 -9.20 2.20
N ILE A 81 0.21 -8.39 1.95
CA ILE A 81 -0.95 -8.28 2.83
C ILE A 81 -2.16 -8.82 2.07
N ASP A 82 -2.74 -9.89 2.58
CA ASP A 82 -3.90 -10.51 1.95
C ASP A 82 -5.15 -9.73 2.34
N THR A 83 -5.88 -9.25 1.32
CA THR A 83 -7.09 -8.47 1.54
C THR A 83 -8.36 -9.26 1.26
N SER A 84 -8.25 -10.55 1.02
CA SER A 84 -9.40 -11.32 0.57
C SER A 84 -10.55 -11.34 1.57
N ASP A 85 -10.25 -11.16 2.86
CA ASP A 85 -11.26 -11.15 3.91
C ASP A 85 -11.72 -9.74 4.28
N TRP A 86 -11.22 -8.73 3.61
CA TRP A 86 -11.55 -7.35 3.95
C TRP A 86 -12.92 -6.98 3.42
N ALA A 87 -13.66 -6.21 4.21
CA ALA A 87 -14.91 -5.62 3.73
C ALA A 87 -14.59 -4.39 2.90
N ARG A 88 -15.51 -4.03 2.00
CA ARG A 88 -15.37 -2.81 1.24
C ARG A 88 -15.24 -1.63 2.19
N GLY A 89 -14.35 -0.71 1.90
CA GLY A 89 -14.20 0.48 2.72
C GLY A 89 -12.83 1.08 2.61
N THR A 90 -12.61 2.11 3.40
CA THR A 90 -11.34 2.83 3.45
C THR A 90 -10.48 2.25 4.55
N TYR A 91 -9.21 2.06 4.25
CA TYR A 91 -8.25 1.50 5.18
C TYR A 91 -7.03 2.39 5.24
N TYR A 92 -6.37 2.40 6.38
CA TYR A 92 -5.15 3.16 6.59
C TYR A 92 -4.01 2.19 6.83
N ILE A 93 -2.92 2.38 6.09
CA ILE A 93 -1.74 1.53 6.22
C ILE A 93 -0.63 2.39 6.80
N GLN A 94 -0.10 1.97 7.93
CA GLN A 94 0.96 2.70 8.61
C GLN A 94 2.22 1.87 8.60
N VAL A 95 3.32 2.47 8.17
CA VAL A 95 4.63 1.82 8.17
C VAL A 95 5.50 2.62 9.13
N GLN A 96 5.85 2.02 10.24
CA GLN A 96 6.57 2.72 11.31
C GLN A 96 7.91 2.07 11.57
N SER A 97 8.96 2.85 11.39
CA SER A 97 10.31 2.45 11.76
C SER A 97 10.76 3.29 12.94
N ALA A 98 12.00 3.06 13.40
CA ALA A 98 12.54 3.85 14.49
C ALA A 98 12.71 5.32 14.09
N SER A 99 12.90 5.59 12.82
CA SER A 99 13.23 6.93 12.35
C SER A 99 12.05 7.68 11.71
N ALA A 100 11.03 6.97 11.26
CA ALA A 100 9.96 7.65 10.51
C ALA A 100 8.68 6.82 10.54
N THR A 101 7.57 7.51 10.34
CA THR A 101 6.26 6.88 10.21
C THR A 101 5.64 7.37 8.93
N TYR A 102 5.20 6.43 8.11
CA TYR A 102 4.50 6.74 6.86
C TYR A 102 3.09 6.21 6.95
N GLN A 103 2.15 6.96 6.36
CA GLN A 103 0.76 6.55 6.39
C GLN A 103 0.16 6.70 5.00
N GLY A 104 -0.51 5.66 4.55
CA GLY A 104 -1.20 5.66 3.28
C GLY A 104 -2.68 5.35 3.47
N VAL A 105 -3.47 5.73 2.50
CA VAL A 105 -4.92 5.49 2.48
C VAL A 105 -5.23 4.59 1.30
N PHE A 106 -6.03 3.57 1.55
CA PHE A 106 -6.41 2.63 0.52
C PHE A 106 -7.92 2.41 0.55
N ASN A 107 -8.57 2.65 -0.58
CA ASN A 107 -10.00 2.38 -0.73
C ASN A 107 -10.16 0.99 -1.33
N TYR A 108 -10.63 0.06 -0.52
CA TYR A 108 -10.73 -1.33 -0.93
C TYR A 108 -12.10 -1.63 -1.50
N VAL A 109 -12.10 -2.21 -2.68
CA VAL A 109 -13.30 -2.76 -3.30
C VAL A 109 -12.96 -4.18 -3.71
N PRO A 110 -13.69 -5.19 -3.20
CA PRO A 110 -13.40 -6.58 -3.59
C PRO A 110 -13.45 -6.76 -5.10
N ASP A 111 -12.61 -7.64 -5.62
CA ASP A 111 -12.51 -7.83 -7.05
C ASP A 111 -13.84 -8.21 -7.68
N ASN A 112 -14.64 -9.00 -6.98
CA ASN A 112 -15.93 -9.43 -7.52
C ASN A 112 -16.96 -8.30 -7.53
N GLU A 113 -16.66 -7.18 -6.89
CA GLU A 113 -17.54 -6.02 -6.86
C GLU A 113 -17.02 -4.87 -7.72
N ARG A 114 -15.83 -5.01 -8.26
CA ARG A 114 -15.28 -3.96 -9.11
C ARG A 114 -16.01 -3.95 -10.44
N ALA A 115 -16.20 -2.75 -10.97
CA ALA A 115 -16.84 -2.62 -12.27
C ALA A 115 -16.00 -3.36 -13.30
N PRO A 116 -16.64 -4.10 -14.21
CA PRO A 116 -15.88 -4.78 -15.25
C PRO A 116 -15.21 -3.76 -16.15
N SER A 117 -14.02 -4.14 -16.61
CA SER A 117 -13.26 -3.30 -17.52
C SER A 117 -13.73 -3.55 -18.93
N ASN A 118 -14.77 -2.92 -19.31
CA ASN A 118 -15.31 -3.12 -20.65
C ASN A 118 -14.71 -2.17 -21.65
#